data_399afe381b2a5b68087235a7f0948a90
#
_entry.id   399afe381b2a5b68087235a7f0948a90
#
_cell.length_a   1.000
_cell.length_b   1.000
_cell.length_c   1.000
_cell.angle_alpha   90.00
_cell.angle_beta   90.00
_cell.angle_gamma   90.00
#
_symmetry.space_group_name_H-M   'P 1'
#
loop_
_entity.id
_entity.type
_entity.pdbx_description
1 polymer ?
#
loop_
_entity_poly.entity_id
_entity_poly.type
_entity_poly.pdbx_seq_one_letter_code
_entity_poly.pdbx_strand_id
1 'polypeptide(L)'
;MSTRALSVALPSEVIYVSGTVNGTAYTWTRIDDAWRATVERAADERYRVSLTAVNSLGTSASYDLTLYYGLQGLITDRTAADVRRVKALAAKGWAGMTAAERTEWLGETRGAYNASDLNRVGSAVDYVAKRLRSCGISVSVAPRMDWQETDIPTRAEMAAYLADIAALRAALPPRDNTPQAPADMLGLSWEEANAIESILLAVDDAITRMSQAWLFAGDLYSGEI
;
A
#
# COMPACT_ATOMS: atom_id res chain seq x y z
N MET A 1 7.73 -23.41 -5.15
CA MET A 1 7.42 -22.22 -4.33
C MET A 1 7.05 -21.10 -5.26
N SER A 2 6.03 -20.33 -4.96
CA SER A 2 5.67 -19.14 -5.78
C SER A 2 6.60 -17.99 -5.40
N THR A 3 6.96 -17.17 -6.38
CA THR A 3 7.83 -16.02 -6.18
C THR A 3 7.11 -14.71 -6.48
N ARG A 4 7.65 -13.60 -5.99
CA ARG A 4 7.20 -12.23 -6.24
C ARG A 4 8.39 -11.39 -6.71
N ALA A 5 8.20 -10.64 -7.78
CA ALA A 5 9.14 -9.61 -8.17
C ALA A 5 8.84 -8.33 -7.37
N LEU A 6 9.81 -7.85 -6.62
CA LEU A 6 9.77 -6.56 -5.94
C LEU A 6 10.48 -5.52 -6.81
N SER A 7 10.05 -4.27 -6.71
CA SER A 7 10.63 -3.15 -7.44
C SER A 7 10.73 -1.93 -6.52
N VAL A 8 11.91 -1.33 -6.44
CA VAL A 8 12.19 -0.14 -5.64
C VAL A 8 12.85 0.91 -6.53
N ALA A 9 12.27 2.10 -6.61
CA ALA A 9 12.91 3.23 -7.25
C ALA A 9 13.91 3.86 -6.28
N LEU A 10 15.15 4.05 -6.74
CA LEU A 10 16.21 4.72 -5.98
C LEU A 10 16.81 5.81 -6.87
N PRO A 11 17.53 6.79 -6.29
CA PRO A 11 18.19 7.84 -7.05
C PRO A 11 19.04 7.30 -8.20
N SER A 12 19.09 8.03 -9.31
CA SER A 12 19.76 7.58 -10.55
C SER A 12 21.26 7.35 -10.40
N GLU A 13 21.90 8.04 -9.45
CA GLU A 13 23.32 7.91 -9.10
C GLU A 13 23.69 6.63 -8.36
N VAL A 14 22.71 5.84 -7.90
CA VAL A 14 22.95 4.55 -7.24
C VAL A 14 23.44 3.54 -8.26
N ILE A 15 24.61 2.95 -8.00
CA ILE A 15 25.25 1.96 -8.88
C ILE A 15 25.26 0.55 -8.31
N TYR A 16 25.04 0.41 -7.01
CA TYR A 16 25.00 -0.88 -6.33
C TYR A 16 23.99 -0.87 -5.19
N VAL A 17 23.26 -1.98 -5.05
CA VAL A 17 22.30 -2.19 -3.97
C VAL A 17 22.51 -3.58 -3.38
N SER A 18 22.58 -3.66 -2.07
CA SER A 18 22.48 -4.90 -1.28
C SER A 18 21.38 -4.75 -0.24
N GLY A 19 20.81 -5.86 0.20
CA GLY A 19 19.82 -5.79 1.26
C GLY A 19 19.02 -7.05 1.45
N THR A 20 18.09 -6.96 2.39
CA THR A 20 17.25 -8.07 2.83
C THR A 20 15.77 -7.79 2.58
N VAL A 21 15.01 -8.86 2.42
CA VAL A 21 13.54 -8.83 2.40
C VAL A 21 13.06 -9.80 3.47
N ASN A 22 12.26 -9.32 4.40
CA ASN A 22 11.81 -10.09 5.58
C ASN A 22 12.97 -10.77 6.31
N GLY A 23 14.13 -10.09 6.39
CA GLY A 23 15.35 -10.59 7.05
C GLY A 23 16.21 -11.54 6.20
N THR A 24 15.75 -11.97 5.01
CA THR A 24 16.52 -12.83 4.09
C THR A 24 17.21 -11.98 3.02
N ALA A 25 18.50 -12.22 2.77
CA ALA A 25 19.27 -11.51 1.75
C ALA A 25 18.86 -11.95 0.33
N TYR A 26 18.71 -10.98 -0.56
CA TYR A 26 18.41 -11.19 -1.97
C TYR A 26 19.33 -10.36 -2.87
N THR A 27 19.50 -10.83 -4.10
CA THR A 27 20.23 -10.09 -5.13
C THR A 27 19.29 -9.06 -5.76
N TRP A 28 19.75 -7.81 -5.79
CA TRP A 28 19.08 -6.70 -6.43
C TRP A 28 19.73 -6.36 -7.74
N THR A 29 18.96 -6.22 -8.80
CA THR A 29 19.43 -5.90 -10.14
C THR A 29 18.70 -4.67 -10.66
N ARG A 30 19.44 -3.72 -11.24
CA ARG A 30 18.84 -2.56 -11.88
C ARG A 30 18.24 -2.96 -13.23
N ILE A 31 16.95 -2.70 -13.41
CA ILE A 31 16.19 -2.93 -14.64
C ILE A 31 15.41 -1.64 -14.90
N ASP A 32 15.70 -0.98 -16.02
CA ASP A 32 15.22 0.37 -16.33
C ASP A 32 15.59 1.34 -15.19
N ASP A 33 14.65 2.07 -14.64
CA ASP A 33 14.84 3.05 -13.58
C ASP A 33 14.55 2.51 -12.17
N ALA A 34 14.48 1.18 -12.00
CA ALA A 34 14.16 0.57 -10.72
C ALA A 34 15.12 -0.59 -10.38
N TRP A 35 15.33 -0.79 -9.08
CA TRP A 35 16.01 -1.97 -8.54
C TRP A 35 15.01 -3.07 -8.26
N ARG A 36 15.26 -4.27 -8.78
CA ARG A 36 14.36 -5.41 -8.70
C ARG A 36 15.02 -6.60 -8.04
N ALA A 37 14.24 -7.32 -7.24
CA ALA A 37 14.60 -8.62 -6.67
C ALA A 37 13.43 -9.60 -6.84
N THR A 38 13.75 -10.88 -7.08
CA THR A 38 12.75 -11.95 -7.06
C THR A 38 12.87 -12.67 -5.73
N VAL A 39 11.80 -12.63 -4.94
CA VAL A 39 11.76 -13.15 -3.57
C VAL A 39 10.72 -14.25 -3.43
N GLU A 40 10.79 -15.03 -2.38
CA GLU A 40 9.70 -15.95 -2.01
C GLU A 40 8.43 -15.14 -1.71
N ARG A 41 7.29 -15.66 -2.17
CA ARG A 41 6.01 -14.98 -1.99
C ARG A 41 5.56 -15.13 -0.54
N ALA A 42 5.45 -14.00 0.15
CA ALA A 42 4.91 -13.95 1.50
C ALA A 42 3.39 -14.21 1.49
N ALA A 43 2.89 -14.92 2.50
CA ALA A 43 1.47 -15.26 2.59
C ALA A 43 0.57 -14.03 2.76
N ASP A 44 1.07 -12.99 3.44
CA ASP A 44 0.40 -11.71 3.66
C ASP A 44 0.73 -10.65 2.60
N GLU A 45 1.49 -11.03 1.53
CA GLU A 45 1.94 -10.13 0.47
C GLU A 45 2.60 -8.84 0.99
N ARG A 46 3.20 -8.91 2.18
CA ARG A 46 3.91 -7.83 2.86
C ARG A 46 5.40 -8.14 2.87
N TYR A 47 6.20 -7.18 2.44
CA TYR A 47 7.65 -7.33 2.29
C TYR A 47 8.36 -6.17 2.97
N ARG A 48 8.99 -6.43 4.11
CA ARG A 48 9.88 -5.48 4.77
C ARG A 48 11.24 -5.53 4.09
N VAL A 49 11.62 -4.43 3.49
CA VAL A 49 12.81 -4.29 2.65
C VAL A 49 13.79 -3.36 3.34
N SER A 50 14.98 -3.85 3.64
CA SER A 50 16.10 -3.05 4.15
C SER A 50 17.23 -3.08 3.13
N LEU A 51 17.55 -1.92 2.55
CA LEU A 51 18.55 -1.78 1.50
C LEU A 51 19.71 -0.90 1.95
N THR A 52 20.90 -1.22 1.48
CA THR A 52 22.05 -0.32 1.43
C THR A 52 22.37 -0.03 -0.03
N ALA A 53 22.22 1.23 -0.42
CA ALA A 53 22.51 1.72 -1.76
C ALA A 53 23.84 2.47 -1.77
N VAL A 54 24.66 2.25 -2.79
CA VAL A 54 25.98 2.90 -2.93
C VAL A 54 25.98 3.64 -4.28
N ASN A 55 26.43 4.90 -4.26
CA ASN A 55 26.58 5.71 -5.45
C ASN A 55 27.99 5.58 -6.07
N SER A 56 28.21 6.21 -7.23
CA SER A 56 29.49 6.19 -7.95
C SER A 56 30.68 6.82 -7.18
N LEU A 57 30.40 7.60 -6.14
CA LEU A 57 31.42 8.20 -5.27
C LEU A 57 31.75 7.32 -4.05
N GLY A 58 31.12 6.16 -3.92
CA GLY A 58 31.29 5.25 -2.81
C GLY A 58 30.51 5.65 -1.54
N THR A 59 29.66 6.68 -1.61
CA THR A 59 28.78 7.06 -0.50
C THR A 59 27.63 6.07 -0.40
N SER A 60 27.32 5.62 0.81
CA SER A 60 26.20 4.70 1.07
C SER A 60 25.04 5.40 1.76
N ALA A 61 23.82 4.97 1.43
CA ALA A 61 22.57 5.35 2.10
C ALA A 61 21.76 4.10 2.42
N SER A 62 21.08 4.11 3.56
CA SER A 62 20.17 3.03 3.98
C SER A 62 18.72 3.43 3.70
N TYR A 63 17.93 2.46 3.24
CA TYR A 63 16.49 2.61 2.95
C TYR A 63 15.76 1.45 3.60
N ASP A 64 14.82 1.79 4.49
CA ASP A 64 13.91 0.84 5.12
C ASP A 64 12.49 1.15 4.66
N LEU A 65 11.86 0.21 3.98
CA LEU A 65 10.51 0.39 3.43
C LEU A 65 9.72 -0.91 3.52
N THR A 66 8.40 -0.78 3.54
CA THR A 66 7.51 -1.93 3.47
C THR A 66 6.71 -1.87 2.18
N LEU A 67 6.86 -2.91 1.35
CA LEU A 67 6.10 -3.07 0.11
C LEU A 67 4.90 -3.99 0.37
N TYR A 68 3.78 -3.65 -0.23
CA TYR A 68 2.55 -4.41 -0.17
C TYR A 68 2.10 -4.79 -1.58
N TYR A 69 1.44 -5.93 -1.70
CA TYR A 69 0.87 -6.37 -2.98
C TYR A 69 -0.51 -6.98 -2.76
N GLY A 70 -1.48 -6.55 -3.56
CA GLY A 70 -2.87 -6.97 -3.41
C GLY A 70 -3.59 -6.20 -2.28
N LEU A 71 -4.58 -6.83 -1.68
CA LEU A 71 -5.45 -6.23 -0.66
C LEU A 71 -5.21 -6.80 0.74
N GLN A 72 -4.25 -7.72 0.90
CA GLN A 72 -3.93 -8.27 2.20
C GLN A 72 -3.34 -7.19 3.11
N GLY A 73 -3.77 -7.22 4.36
CA GLY A 73 -3.30 -6.28 5.37
C GLY A 73 -4.00 -4.93 5.37
N LEU A 74 -5.00 -4.70 4.51
CA LEU A 74 -5.85 -3.51 4.63
C LEU A 74 -6.55 -3.49 6.01
N ILE A 75 -6.58 -2.32 6.64
CA ILE A 75 -7.09 -2.12 7.99
C ILE A 75 -8.40 -1.33 7.89
N THR A 76 -9.51 -1.98 8.19
CA THR A 76 -10.85 -1.37 8.12
C THR A 76 -11.57 -1.33 9.47
N ASP A 77 -10.86 -1.68 10.53
CA ASP A 77 -11.38 -1.87 11.89
C ASP A 77 -10.58 -1.08 12.93
N ARG A 78 -9.97 0.04 12.53
CA ARG A 78 -9.37 0.99 13.48
C ARG A 78 -10.45 1.54 14.39
N THR A 79 -10.08 1.85 15.63
CA THR A 79 -10.98 2.33 16.67
C THR A 79 -10.47 3.61 17.34
N ALA A 80 -11.36 4.31 18.02
CA ALA A 80 -10.96 5.43 18.87
C ALA A 80 -9.98 5.01 19.99
N ALA A 81 -9.96 3.74 20.40
CA ALA A 81 -9.00 3.22 21.37
C ALA A 81 -7.58 3.17 20.79
N ASP A 82 -7.43 2.78 19.53
CA ASP A 82 -6.14 2.78 18.84
C ASP A 82 -5.55 4.20 18.77
N VAL A 83 -6.38 5.20 18.42
CA VAL A 83 -5.98 6.61 18.38
C VAL A 83 -5.58 7.12 19.78
N ARG A 84 -6.35 6.77 20.82
CA ARG A 84 -5.99 7.14 22.20
C ARG A 84 -4.65 6.51 22.63
N ARG A 85 -4.41 5.25 22.23
CA ARG A 85 -3.15 4.58 22.53
C ARG A 85 -1.94 5.30 21.93
N VAL A 86 -2.02 5.65 20.63
CA VAL A 86 -0.95 6.41 19.95
C VAL A 86 -0.72 7.76 20.63
N LYS A 87 -1.79 8.51 20.92
CA LYS A 87 -1.69 9.79 21.62
C LYS A 87 -1.03 9.65 23.00
N ALA A 88 -1.35 8.59 23.74
CA ALA A 88 -0.75 8.30 25.04
C ALA A 88 0.76 7.99 24.92
N LEU A 89 1.16 7.22 23.92
CA LEU A 89 2.59 6.94 23.64
C LEU A 89 3.32 8.22 23.24
N ALA A 90 2.75 9.02 22.33
CA ALA A 90 3.33 10.29 21.91
C ALA A 90 3.51 11.26 23.08
N ALA A 91 2.54 11.34 24.00
CA ALA A 91 2.61 12.19 25.19
C ALA A 91 3.73 11.78 26.17
N LYS A 92 4.06 10.49 26.25
CA LYS A 92 5.20 10.01 27.06
C LYS A 92 6.56 10.41 26.46
N GLY A 93 6.63 10.57 25.15
CA GLY A 93 7.86 10.72 24.39
C GLY A 93 8.77 9.50 24.49
N TRP A 94 9.75 9.40 23.60
CA TRP A 94 10.64 8.23 23.48
C TRP A 94 11.34 7.88 24.81
N ALA A 95 11.82 8.88 25.55
CA ALA A 95 12.52 8.68 26.81
C ALA A 95 11.63 8.10 27.92
N GLY A 96 10.33 8.44 27.91
CA GLY A 96 9.36 7.96 28.91
C GLY A 96 8.71 6.63 28.59
N MET A 97 8.97 6.07 27.40
CA MET A 97 8.42 4.77 26.99
C MET A 97 9.23 3.62 27.57
N THR A 98 8.54 2.56 27.98
CA THR A 98 9.14 1.26 28.29
C THR A 98 9.69 0.59 27.02
N ALA A 99 10.51 -0.46 27.17
CA ALA A 99 11.00 -1.22 26.00
C ALA A 99 9.88 -1.81 25.16
N ALA A 100 8.82 -2.33 25.77
CA ALA A 100 7.66 -2.85 25.07
C ALA A 100 6.89 -1.75 24.32
N GLU A 101 6.74 -0.56 24.91
CA GLU A 101 6.10 0.59 24.26
C GLU A 101 6.91 1.15 23.10
N ARG A 102 8.25 1.11 23.19
CA ARG A 102 9.11 1.47 22.05
C ARG A 102 8.99 0.49 20.91
N THR A 103 8.90 -0.81 21.21
CA THR A 103 8.66 -1.85 20.19
C THR A 103 7.29 -1.66 19.55
N GLU A 104 6.25 -1.35 20.32
CA GLU A 104 4.90 -1.04 19.81
C GLU A 104 4.92 0.23 18.93
N TRP A 105 5.63 1.29 19.38
CA TRP A 105 5.75 2.55 18.62
C TRP A 105 6.43 2.36 17.27
N LEU A 106 7.49 1.54 17.20
CA LEU A 106 8.21 1.22 15.97
C LEU A 106 7.48 0.18 15.11
N GLY A 107 6.49 -0.50 15.67
CA GLY A 107 5.79 -1.64 15.08
C GLY A 107 4.47 -1.28 14.41
N GLU A 108 4.34 -0.16 13.71
CA GLU A 108 3.12 0.20 12.97
C GLU A 108 1.86 0.26 13.86
N THR A 109 1.77 1.30 14.65
CA THR A 109 0.60 1.53 15.52
C THR A 109 -0.66 1.82 14.69
N ARG A 110 -1.72 1.02 14.86
CA ARG A 110 -2.99 1.13 14.10
C ARG A 110 -3.69 2.48 14.21
N GLY A 111 -3.44 3.23 15.27
CA GLY A 111 -4.06 4.53 15.54
C GLY A 111 -3.33 5.72 14.91
N ALA A 112 -2.19 5.52 14.26
CA ALA A 112 -1.51 6.48 13.39
C ALA A 112 -1.80 6.15 11.92
N TYR A 113 -1.65 7.13 11.05
CA TYR A 113 -1.62 6.93 9.60
C TYR A 113 -0.24 7.35 9.12
N ASN A 114 0.60 6.39 8.84
CA ASN A 114 2.04 6.57 8.62
C ASN A 114 2.49 6.16 7.21
N ALA A 115 3.78 6.19 6.92
CA ALA A 115 4.33 5.83 5.63
C ALA A 115 3.94 4.41 5.20
N SER A 116 3.85 3.45 6.12
CA SER A 116 3.45 2.08 5.81
C SER A 116 1.97 1.98 5.40
N ASP A 117 1.09 2.79 6.01
CA ASP A 117 -0.32 2.90 5.60
C ASP A 117 -0.44 3.48 4.18
N LEU A 118 0.29 4.56 3.90
CA LEU A 118 0.33 5.17 2.56
C LEU A 118 0.82 4.18 1.50
N ASN A 119 1.87 3.43 1.79
CA ASN A 119 2.42 2.41 0.86
C ASN A 119 1.46 1.24 0.66
N ARG A 120 0.82 0.76 1.74
CA ARG A 120 -0.17 -0.32 1.68
C ARG A 120 -1.35 0.06 0.80
N VAL A 121 -1.92 1.23 1.03
CA VAL A 121 -3.06 1.72 0.25
C VAL A 121 -2.65 2.05 -1.18
N GLY A 122 -1.49 2.68 -1.41
CA GLY A 122 -0.97 2.93 -2.74
C GLY A 122 -0.82 1.63 -3.56
N SER A 123 -0.29 0.58 -2.95
CA SER A 123 -0.17 -0.74 -3.58
C SER A 123 -1.53 -1.38 -3.87
N ALA A 124 -2.50 -1.19 -2.98
CA ALA A 124 -3.87 -1.67 -3.18
C ALA A 124 -4.57 -0.90 -4.31
N VAL A 125 -4.35 0.41 -4.43
CA VAL A 125 -4.83 1.25 -5.55
C VAL A 125 -4.29 0.73 -6.88
N ASP A 126 -2.98 0.50 -6.99
CA ASP A 126 -2.36 -0.06 -8.21
C ASP A 126 -2.92 -1.44 -8.56
N TYR A 127 -3.09 -2.31 -7.56
CA TYR A 127 -3.68 -3.63 -7.75
C TYR A 127 -5.11 -3.56 -8.27
N VAL A 128 -5.99 -2.78 -7.65
CA VAL A 128 -7.39 -2.63 -8.05
C VAL A 128 -7.49 -2.02 -9.45
N ALA A 129 -6.68 -1.00 -9.76
CA ALA A 129 -6.62 -0.40 -11.09
C ALA A 129 -6.20 -1.40 -12.18
N LYS A 130 -5.24 -2.28 -11.88
CA LYS A 130 -4.85 -3.37 -12.79
C LYS A 130 -5.97 -4.38 -13.00
N ARG A 131 -6.73 -4.72 -11.96
CA ARG A 131 -7.90 -5.59 -12.07
C ARG A 131 -9.02 -4.96 -12.90
N LEU A 132 -9.34 -3.68 -12.70
CA LEU A 132 -10.30 -2.94 -13.53
C LEU A 132 -9.89 -2.98 -15.00
N ARG A 133 -8.62 -2.71 -15.30
CA ARG A 133 -8.08 -2.78 -16.67
C ARG A 133 -8.22 -4.16 -17.29
N SER A 134 -8.02 -5.24 -16.55
CA SER A 134 -8.21 -6.60 -17.05
C SER A 134 -9.67 -6.90 -17.40
N CYS A 135 -10.61 -6.13 -16.86
CA CYS A 135 -12.03 -6.18 -17.18
C CYS A 135 -12.44 -5.12 -18.23
N GLY A 136 -11.49 -4.48 -18.92
CA GLY A 136 -11.76 -3.46 -19.94
C GLY A 136 -12.13 -2.08 -19.38
N ILE A 137 -12.02 -1.85 -18.07
CA ILE A 137 -12.34 -0.57 -17.43
C ILE A 137 -11.05 0.19 -17.19
N SER A 138 -10.85 1.31 -17.89
CA SER A 138 -9.68 2.17 -17.76
C SER A 138 -9.90 3.20 -16.66
N VAL A 139 -8.99 3.23 -15.67
CA VAL A 139 -8.94 4.27 -14.63
C VAL A 139 -7.52 4.82 -14.61
N SER A 140 -7.41 6.15 -14.61
CA SER A 140 -6.13 6.85 -14.50
C SER A 140 -5.83 7.09 -13.03
N VAL A 141 -4.84 6.38 -12.50
CA VAL A 141 -4.31 6.53 -11.15
C VAL A 141 -2.78 6.50 -11.19
N ALA A 142 -2.13 7.18 -10.26
CA ALA A 142 -0.68 7.26 -10.15
C ALA A 142 -0.24 7.15 -8.67
N PRO A 143 -0.51 6.02 -7.98
CA PRO A 143 -0.21 5.90 -6.57
C PRO A 143 1.29 5.88 -6.30
N ARG A 144 1.74 6.65 -5.32
CA ARG A 144 3.07 6.51 -4.74
C ARG A 144 3.07 5.35 -3.74
N MET A 145 4.10 4.49 -3.78
CA MET A 145 4.18 3.25 -2.99
C MET A 145 5.53 3.10 -2.24
N ASP A 146 6.32 4.16 -2.22
CA ASP A 146 7.69 4.18 -1.69
C ASP A 146 7.90 5.27 -0.62
N TRP A 147 6.84 5.61 0.10
CA TRP A 147 6.91 6.53 1.23
C TRP A 147 7.87 6.02 2.29
N GLN A 148 8.73 6.90 2.80
CA GLN A 148 9.65 6.63 3.89
C GLN A 148 9.18 7.36 5.17
N GLU A 149 9.61 6.92 6.32
CA GLU A 149 9.28 7.56 7.60
C GLU A 149 9.80 9.01 7.70
N THR A 150 10.83 9.34 6.93
CA THR A 150 11.40 10.68 6.84
C THR A 150 10.66 11.61 5.89
N ASP A 151 9.76 11.08 5.06
CA ASP A 151 8.99 11.88 4.13
C ASP A 151 7.94 12.72 4.86
N ILE A 152 7.80 13.97 4.42
CA ILE A 152 6.74 14.87 4.87
C ILE A 152 5.77 15.05 3.70
N PRO A 153 4.60 14.35 3.71
CA PRO A 153 3.64 14.47 2.64
C PRO A 153 3.14 15.90 2.47
N THR A 154 3.18 16.40 1.24
CA THR A 154 2.61 17.69 0.92
C THR A 154 1.09 17.61 0.76
N ARG A 155 0.40 18.75 0.87
CA ARG A 155 -1.05 18.80 0.64
C ARG A 155 -1.44 18.34 -0.78
N ALA A 156 -0.61 18.65 -1.77
CA ALA A 156 -0.84 18.25 -3.16
C ALA A 156 -0.73 16.73 -3.35
N GLU A 157 0.27 16.10 -2.74
CA GLU A 157 0.44 14.64 -2.77
C GLU A 157 -0.74 13.94 -2.08
N MET A 158 -1.20 14.47 -0.95
CA MET A 158 -2.35 13.90 -0.24
C MET A 158 -3.67 14.10 -1.01
N ALA A 159 -3.83 15.21 -1.72
CA ALA A 159 -4.96 15.41 -2.61
C ALA A 159 -4.94 14.44 -3.80
N ALA A 160 -3.77 14.18 -4.41
CA ALA A 160 -3.60 13.19 -5.47
C ALA A 160 -3.90 11.78 -4.96
N TYR A 161 -3.42 11.44 -3.78
CA TYR A 161 -3.70 10.16 -3.11
C TYR A 161 -5.21 9.91 -2.93
N LEU A 162 -5.97 10.88 -2.44
CA LEU A 162 -7.42 10.77 -2.29
C LEU A 162 -8.15 10.75 -3.65
N ALA A 163 -7.63 11.50 -4.64
CA ALA A 163 -8.18 11.49 -5.99
C ALA A 163 -8.09 10.11 -6.65
N ASP A 164 -6.99 9.38 -6.45
CA ASP A 164 -6.84 8.01 -6.95
C ASP A 164 -7.90 7.08 -6.33
N ILE A 165 -8.14 7.17 -5.02
CA ILE A 165 -9.16 6.39 -4.32
C ILE A 165 -10.57 6.74 -4.81
N ALA A 166 -10.85 8.02 -4.98
CA ALA A 166 -12.14 8.48 -5.50
C ALA A 166 -12.38 8.02 -6.95
N ALA A 167 -11.33 8.03 -7.79
CA ALA A 167 -11.38 7.54 -9.16
C ALA A 167 -11.71 6.04 -9.22
N LEU A 168 -11.09 5.23 -8.38
CA LEU A 168 -11.41 3.80 -8.29
C LEU A 168 -12.84 3.57 -7.81
N ARG A 169 -13.28 4.32 -6.78
CA ARG A 169 -14.65 4.23 -6.28
C ARG A 169 -15.70 4.57 -7.34
N ALA A 170 -15.39 5.53 -8.22
CA ALA A 170 -16.29 5.96 -9.30
C ALA A 170 -16.27 5.05 -10.53
N ALA A 171 -15.29 4.15 -10.66
CA ALA A 171 -15.12 3.28 -11.82
C ALA A 171 -16.24 2.25 -12.00
N LEU A 172 -16.87 1.85 -10.91
CA LEU A 172 -18.01 0.94 -10.89
C LEU A 172 -19.13 1.52 -10.02
N PRO A 173 -20.39 1.20 -10.28
CA PRO A 173 -21.48 1.60 -9.40
C PRO A 173 -21.20 1.08 -7.98
N PRO A 174 -21.01 1.98 -6.99
CA PRO A 174 -20.75 1.56 -5.62
C PRO A 174 -22.00 0.95 -5.00
N ARG A 175 -21.81 0.02 -4.06
CA ARG A 175 -22.91 -0.44 -3.22
C ARG A 175 -23.36 0.67 -2.28
N ASP A 176 -24.60 0.61 -1.81
CA ASP A 176 -25.21 1.60 -0.91
C ASP A 176 -24.40 1.84 0.38
N ASN A 177 -23.70 0.80 0.86
CA ASN A 177 -22.87 0.87 2.06
C ASN A 177 -21.38 1.18 1.78
N THR A 178 -20.99 1.45 0.54
CA THR A 178 -19.61 1.84 0.21
C THR A 178 -19.35 3.25 0.70
N PRO A 179 -18.38 3.48 1.61
CA PRO A 179 -18.13 4.81 2.16
C PRO A 179 -17.69 5.80 1.08
N GLN A 180 -17.78 7.10 1.40
CA GLN A 180 -17.19 8.17 0.60
C GLN A 180 -15.70 8.29 0.93
N ALA A 181 -14.89 8.69 -0.05
CA ALA A 181 -13.53 9.11 0.22
C ALA A 181 -13.52 10.39 1.06
N PRO A 182 -12.58 10.54 2.01
CA PRO A 182 -12.41 11.78 2.74
C PRO A 182 -12.19 12.98 1.80
N ALA A 183 -12.59 14.17 2.24
CA ALA A 183 -12.42 15.39 1.45
C ALA A 183 -10.95 15.86 1.43
N ASP A 184 -10.23 15.64 2.54
CA ASP A 184 -8.78 15.88 2.65
C ASP A 184 -8.17 14.97 3.74
N MET A 185 -6.85 15.01 3.88
CA MET A 185 -6.11 14.24 4.89
C MET A 185 -5.82 15.04 6.17
N LEU A 186 -6.21 16.31 6.22
CA LEU A 186 -5.98 17.14 7.40
C LEU A 186 -6.93 16.74 8.53
N GLY A 187 -6.37 16.26 9.63
CA GLY A 187 -7.15 15.80 10.76
C GLY A 187 -7.89 14.48 10.51
N LEU A 188 -7.40 13.65 9.59
CA LEU A 188 -7.96 12.35 9.24
C LEU A 188 -8.42 11.57 10.50
N SER A 189 -9.70 11.26 10.57
CA SER A 189 -10.26 10.46 11.64
C SER A 189 -10.00 8.96 11.41
N TRP A 190 -10.17 8.14 12.43
CA TRP A 190 -10.03 6.69 12.27
C TRP A 190 -11.13 6.09 11.39
N GLU A 191 -12.33 6.68 11.40
CA GLU A 191 -13.43 6.31 10.50
C GLU A 191 -13.08 6.57 9.05
N GLU A 192 -12.51 7.73 8.76
CA GLU A 192 -12.07 8.11 7.42
C GLU A 192 -10.91 7.23 6.94
N ALA A 193 -9.95 6.91 7.82
CA ALA A 193 -8.88 5.97 7.51
C ALA A 193 -9.43 4.57 7.17
N ASN A 194 -10.42 4.09 7.91
CA ASN A 194 -11.12 2.84 7.60
C ASN A 194 -11.91 2.94 6.29
N ALA A 195 -12.54 4.08 6.01
CA ALA A 195 -13.30 4.32 4.78
C ALA A 195 -12.41 4.20 3.54
N ILE A 196 -11.20 4.80 3.56
CA ILE A 196 -10.22 4.69 2.47
C ILE A 196 -9.97 3.22 2.10
N GLU A 197 -9.65 2.39 3.07
CA GLU A 197 -9.30 1.00 2.83
C GLU A 197 -10.53 0.13 2.51
N SER A 198 -11.70 0.45 3.09
CA SER A 198 -12.96 -0.21 2.77
C SER A 198 -13.44 0.03 1.35
N ILE A 199 -13.18 1.21 0.78
CA ILE A 199 -13.48 1.52 -0.63
C ILE A 199 -12.75 0.54 -1.55
N LEU A 200 -11.47 0.29 -1.31
CA LEU A 200 -10.66 -0.60 -2.15
C LEU A 200 -11.18 -2.04 -2.12
N LEU A 201 -11.56 -2.54 -0.94
CA LEU A 201 -12.19 -3.85 -0.80
C LEU A 201 -13.55 -3.91 -1.52
N ALA A 202 -14.37 -2.86 -1.41
CA ALA A 202 -15.68 -2.81 -2.05
C ALA A 202 -15.58 -2.80 -3.58
N VAL A 203 -14.61 -2.08 -4.15
CA VAL A 203 -14.35 -2.06 -5.59
C VAL A 203 -13.87 -3.43 -6.07
N ASP A 204 -12.95 -4.06 -5.35
CA ASP A 204 -12.43 -5.40 -5.68
C ASP A 204 -13.53 -6.48 -5.65
N ASP A 205 -14.43 -6.42 -4.67
CA ASP A 205 -15.58 -7.30 -4.58
C ASP A 205 -16.58 -7.05 -5.75
N ALA A 206 -16.76 -5.79 -6.17
CA ALA A 206 -17.58 -5.45 -7.33
C ALA A 206 -16.98 -6.02 -8.63
N ILE A 207 -15.66 -5.92 -8.82
CA ILE A 207 -14.95 -6.52 -9.96
C ILE A 207 -15.14 -8.05 -9.97
N THR A 208 -14.98 -8.69 -8.81
CA THR A 208 -15.11 -10.14 -8.68
C THR A 208 -16.51 -10.61 -9.10
N ARG A 209 -17.57 -9.92 -8.63
CA ARG A 209 -18.95 -10.26 -9.00
C ARG A 209 -19.25 -10.00 -10.47
N MET A 210 -18.76 -8.89 -11.00
CA MET A 210 -18.90 -8.58 -12.43
C MET A 210 -18.26 -9.67 -13.29
N SER A 211 -17.06 -10.11 -12.95
CA SER A 211 -16.36 -11.19 -13.66
C SER A 211 -17.11 -12.52 -13.56
N GLN A 212 -17.70 -12.84 -12.41
CA GLN A 212 -18.54 -14.03 -12.25
C GLN A 212 -19.80 -13.94 -13.08
N ALA A 213 -20.48 -12.78 -13.10
CA ALA A 213 -21.68 -12.58 -13.92
C ALA A 213 -21.38 -12.75 -15.43
N TRP A 214 -20.22 -12.32 -15.90
CA TRP A 214 -19.81 -12.50 -17.31
C TRP A 214 -19.54 -13.97 -17.64
N LEU A 215 -18.97 -14.75 -16.74
CA LEU A 215 -18.79 -16.19 -16.92
C LEU A 215 -20.15 -16.90 -17.08
N PHE A 216 -21.11 -16.59 -16.22
CA PHE A 216 -22.47 -17.16 -16.34
C PHE A 216 -23.19 -16.71 -17.62
N ALA A 217 -23.03 -15.46 -18.05
CA ALA A 217 -23.61 -14.97 -19.30
C ALA A 217 -22.97 -15.63 -20.54
N GLY A 218 -21.66 -15.92 -20.50
CA GLY A 218 -20.97 -16.67 -21.55
C GLY A 218 -21.44 -18.12 -21.68
N ASP A 219 -21.71 -18.79 -20.58
CA ASP A 219 -22.24 -20.15 -20.57
C ASP A 219 -23.65 -20.27 -21.15
N LEU A 220 -24.45 -19.22 -21.04
CA LEU A 220 -25.81 -19.16 -21.65
C LEU A 220 -25.78 -19.02 -23.18
N TYR A 221 -24.66 -18.55 -23.77
CA TYR A 221 -24.52 -18.35 -25.21
C TYR A 221 -23.69 -19.42 -25.92
N SER A 222 -23.03 -20.31 -25.21
CA SER A 222 -22.22 -21.38 -25.80
C SER A 222 -23.04 -22.60 -26.15
N GLY A 223 -24.13 -22.41 -26.91
CA GLY A 223 -24.64 -23.44 -27.81
C GLY A 223 -25.73 -24.36 -27.30
N GLU A 224 -26.87 -23.83 -26.96
CA GLU A 224 -28.12 -24.56 -27.08
C GLU A 224 -29.17 -23.62 -27.70
N ILE A 225 -29.07 -23.45 -29.00
CA ILE A 225 -30.21 -23.18 -29.88
C ILE A 225 -30.15 -24.16 -31.06
#